data_965eb009f495d61c156ca3f4c6bf3275
#
_entry.id   965eb009f495d61c156ca3f4c6bf3275
#
_cell.length_a   1.000
_cell.length_b   1.000
_cell.length_c   1.000
_cell.angle_alpha   90.00
_cell.angle_beta   90.00
_cell.angle_gamma   90.00
#
_symmetry.space_group_name_H-M   'P 1'
#
loop_
_entity.id
_entity.type
_entity.pdbx_description
1 polymer ?
#
loop_
_entity_poly.entity_id
_entity_poly.type
_entity_poly.pdbx_seq_one_letter_code
_entity_poly.pdbx_strand_id
1 'polypeptide(L)'
;QVDSLVVHGEHGIGKYKGLSVMMIDDISSEFLTIEYALGDLLHVPVTLMEQVSRFIGQSSDASILSHLGSDQWKKLCKKTKKQAYDVAAELLEIYANRAIAVGKSQVANKKDYENFCNGFEYVLTRDQATATEDVLDDMATSKSMDRLVCGDVGFGKTEVALRAAFT
;
A
#
# COMPACT_ATOMS: atom_id res chain seq x y z
N GLN A 1 -10.32 -19.40 5.64
CA GLN A 1 -10.94 -20.58 5.05
C GLN A 1 -9.96 -21.74 5.11
N VAL A 2 -10.40 -22.95 5.53
CA VAL A 2 -9.54 -24.14 5.55
C VAL A 2 -8.98 -24.39 4.15
N ASP A 3 -7.74 -24.90 4.09
CA ASP A 3 -6.94 -25.12 2.87
C ASP A 3 -6.50 -23.85 2.12
N SER A 4 -6.78 -22.65 2.65
CA SER A 4 -6.20 -21.43 2.09
C SER A 4 -4.70 -21.30 2.41
N LEU A 5 -3.95 -20.67 1.50
CA LEU A 5 -2.54 -20.36 1.73
C LEU A 5 -2.40 -19.20 2.72
N VAL A 6 -1.48 -19.37 3.66
CA VAL A 6 -1.12 -18.37 4.68
C VAL A 6 0.40 -18.20 4.72
N VAL A 7 0.84 -17.07 5.25
CA VAL A 7 2.26 -16.76 5.44
C VAL A 7 2.53 -16.57 6.91
N HIS A 8 3.40 -17.38 7.48
CA HIS A 8 3.96 -17.17 8.80
C HIS A 8 5.25 -16.35 8.69
N GLY A 9 5.41 -15.32 9.51
CA GLY A 9 6.55 -14.41 9.42
C GLY A 9 7.92 -15.09 9.45
N GLU A 10 8.08 -16.14 10.27
CA GLU A 10 9.36 -16.85 10.43
C GLU A 10 9.49 -18.12 9.58
N HIS A 11 8.36 -18.79 9.26
CA HIS A 11 8.37 -20.11 8.63
C HIS A 11 7.92 -20.11 7.17
N GLY A 12 7.40 -18.98 6.68
CA GLY A 12 7.02 -18.83 5.29
C GLY A 12 5.62 -19.30 4.97
N ILE A 13 5.45 -19.79 3.74
CA ILE A 13 4.13 -20.11 3.16
C ILE A 13 3.74 -21.52 3.56
N GLY A 14 2.55 -21.66 4.14
CA GLY A 14 1.91 -22.91 4.46
C GLY A 14 0.43 -22.91 4.12
N LYS A 15 -0.24 -24.02 4.32
CA LYS A 15 -1.66 -24.23 4.09
C LYS A 15 -2.40 -24.28 5.44
N TYR A 16 -3.36 -23.41 5.65
CA TYR A 16 -4.17 -23.40 6.88
C TYR A 16 -5.11 -24.59 6.93
N LYS A 17 -4.99 -25.40 7.98
CA LYS A 17 -5.80 -26.62 8.18
C LYS A 17 -6.94 -26.47 9.20
N GLY A 18 -7.05 -25.29 9.82
CA GLY A 18 -8.09 -25.04 10.81
C GLY A 18 -7.52 -24.79 12.21
N LEU A 19 -8.44 -24.64 13.17
CA LEU A 19 -8.13 -24.56 14.58
C LEU A 19 -8.10 -25.95 15.19
N SER A 20 -7.16 -26.19 16.09
CA SER A 20 -7.05 -27.38 16.91
C SER A 20 -6.94 -27.00 18.38
N VAL A 21 -7.55 -27.79 19.24
CA VAL A 21 -7.43 -27.63 20.69
C VAL A 21 -6.45 -28.67 21.20
N MET A 22 -5.45 -28.22 21.95
CA MET A 22 -4.43 -29.10 22.53
C MET A 22 -4.32 -28.83 24.03
N MET A 23 -4.06 -29.89 24.79
CA MET A 23 -3.75 -29.80 26.22
C MET A 23 -2.22 -29.65 26.35
N ILE A 24 -1.77 -28.56 26.95
CA ILE A 24 -0.36 -28.33 27.31
C ILE A 24 -0.33 -28.01 28.80
N ASP A 25 0.40 -28.80 29.58
CA ASP A 25 0.51 -28.65 31.04
C ASP A 25 -0.86 -28.54 31.74
N ASP A 26 -1.79 -29.46 31.38
CA ASP A 26 -3.18 -29.51 31.84
C ASP A 26 -4.04 -28.26 31.52
N ILE A 27 -3.56 -27.37 30.65
CA ILE A 27 -4.29 -26.20 30.16
C ILE A 27 -4.73 -26.46 28.73
N SER A 28 -6.07 -26.32 28.51
CA SER A 28 -6.63 -26.38 27.14
C SER A 28 -6.32 -25.08 26.40
N SER A 29 -5.62 -25.17 25.28
CA SER A 29 -5.26 -24.01 24.44
C SER A 29 -5.61 -24.24 22.97
N GLU A 30 -5.99 -23.17 22.29
CA GLU A 30 -6.34 -23.18 20.86
C GLU A 30 -5.13 -22.80 20.00
N PHE A 31 -4.96 -23.53 18.90
CA PHE A 31 -3.87 -23.36 17.94
C PHE A 31 -4.39 -23.28 16.51
N LEU A 32 -3.79 -22.42 15.71
CA LEU A 32 -3.89 -22.51 14.25
C LEU A 32 -2.95 -23.61 13.77
N THR A 33 -3.48 -24.56 13.01
CA THR A 33 -2.68 -25.61 12.37
C THR A 33 -2.36 -25.22 10.94
N ILE A 34 -1.08 -25.21 10.62
CA ILE A 34 -0.56 -24.86 9.30
C ILE A 34 0.27 -26.03 8.79
N GLU A 35 -0.07 -26.52 7.60
CA GLU A 35 0.65 -27.59 6.89
C GLU A 35 1.68 -26.96 5.95
N TYR A 36 2.90 -27.46 6.02
CA TYR A 36 4.03 -27.08 5.18
C TYR A 36 4.38 -28.17 4.16
N ALA A 37 5.41 -27.94 3.36
CA ALA A 37 5.91 -28.93 2.42
C ALA A 37 6.25 -30.25 3.17
N LEU A 38 6.08 -31.37 2.48
CA LEU A 38 6.27 -32.73 3.02
C LEU A 38 5.27 -33.16 4.10
N GLY A 39 4.23 -32.35 4.35
CA GLY A 39 3.21 -32.68 5.36
C GLY A 39 3.57 -32.30 6.79
N ASP A 40 4.64 -31.52 6.98
CA ASP A 40 5.01 -30.98 8.29
C ASP A 40 3.92 -30.04 8.82
N LEU A 41 3.59 -30.16 10.11
CA LEU A 41 2.59 -29.34 10.75
C LEU A 41 3.22 -28.37 11.75
N LEU A 42 2.79 -27.11 11.68
CA LEU A 42 3.10 -26.10 12.68
C LEU A 42 1.80 -25.70 13.41
N HIS A 43 1.85 -25.73 14.73
CA HIS A 43 0.76 -25.27 15.59
C HIS A 43 1.12 -23.90 16.19
N VAL A 44 0.41 -22.88 15.77
CA VAL A 44 0.63 -21.50 16.23
C VAL A 44 -0.45 -21.16 17.26
N PRO A 45 -0.10 -20.81 18.50
CA PRO A 45 -1.08 -20.36 19.49
C PRO A 45 -1.93 -19.21 18.95
N VAL A 46 -3.23 -19.21 19.22
CA VAL A 46 -4.14 -18.13 18.76
C VAL A 46 -3.67 -16.76 19.26
N THR A 47 -3.01 -16.69 20.42
CA THR A 47 -2.40 -15.46 20.96
C THR A 47 -1.31 -14.86 20.06
N LEU A 48 -0.71 -15.67 19.16
CA LEU A 48 0.31 -15.26 18.20
C LEU A 48 -0.22 -15.18 16.75
N MET A 49 -1.55 -15.11 16.60
CA MET A 49 -2.20 -15.08 15.27
C MET A 49 -1.73 -13.92 14.40
N GLU A 50 -1.28 -12.82 14.98
CA GLU A 50 -0.70 -11.67 14.27
C GLU A 50 0.53 -12.02 13.42
N GLN A 51 1.23 -13.11 13.74
CA GLN A 51 2.37 -13.62 12.97
C GLN A 51 1.95 -14.34 11.69
N VAL A 52 0.64 -14.58 11.51
CA VAL A 52 0.08 -15.32 10.37
C VAL A 52 -0.80 -14.38 9.55
N SER A 53 -0.43 -14.17 8.30
CA SER A 53 -1.21 -13.36 7.36
C SER A 53 -1.73 -14.20 6.21
N ARG A 54 -2.76 -13.70 5.51
CA ARG A 54 -3.27 -14.35 4.31
C ARG A 54 -2.26 -14.18 3.18
N PHE A 55 -2.00 -15.25 2.44
CA PHE A 55 -1.20 -15.18 1.22
C PHE A 55 -1.98 -14.41 0.13
N ILE A 56 -1.33 -13.37 -0.43
CA ILE A 56 -1.88 -12.55 -1.52
C ILE A 56 -1.01 -12.82 -2.75
N GLY A 57 -1.27 -13.91 -3.46
CA GLY A 57 -0.56 -14.30 -4.68
C GLY A 57 -1.50 -14.97 -5.67
N GLN A 58 -1.06 -15.07 -6.92
CA GLN A 58 -1.90 -15.59 -8.01
C GLN A 58 -1.90 -17.11 -8.14
N SER A 59 -1.05 -17.85 -7.42
CA SER A 59 -0.98 -19.29 -7.56
C SER A 59 -1.51 -20.01 -6.33
N SER A 60 -2.29 -21.05 -6.58
CA SER A 60 -2.85 -21.97 -5.59
C SER A 60 -2.06 -23.30 -5.50
N ASP A 61 -0.87 -23.37 -6.14
CA ASP A 61 -0.11 -24.61 -6.24
C ASP A 61 0.60 -24.99 -4.94
N ALA A 62 0.52 -26.26 -4.57
CA ALA A 62 1.22 -26.82 -3.43
C ALA A 62 2.76 -26.74 -3.54
N SER A 63 3.29 -26.45 -4.73
CA SER A 63 4.72 -26.25 -4.97
C SER A 63 5.31 -24.99 -4.31
N ILE A 64 4.46 -24.11 -3.78
CA ILE A 64 4.86 -22.85 -3.12
C ILE A 64 5.10 -23.03 -1.63
N LEU A 65 4.68 -24.17 -1.06
CA LEU A 65 4.83 -24.40 0.38
C LEU A 65 6.30 -24.39 0.80
N SER A 66 6.57 -23.64 1.86
CA SER A 66 7.90 -23.60 2.46
C SER A 66 8.23 -24.90 3.18
N HIS A 67 9.53 -25.21 3.30
CA HIS A 67 10.01 -26.34 4.12
C HIS A 67 10.31 -25.83 5.53
N LEU A 68 9.71 -26.45 6.55
CA LEU A 68 9.99 -26.14 7.95
C LEU A 68 11.48 -26.45 8.26
N GLY A 69 12.09 -25.58 9.07
CA GLY A 69 13.48 -25.72 9.47
C GLY A 69 14.52 -25.39 8.39
N SER A 70 14.11 -25.04 7.16
CA SER A 70 15.03 -24.61 6.12
C SER A 70 15.37 -23.12 6.20
N ASP A 71 16.60 -22.76 5.83
CA ASP A 71 17.01 -21.35 5.74
C ASP A 71 16.51 -20.62 4.48
N GLN A 72 15.78 -21.30 3.61
CA GLN A 72 15.33 -20.72 2.33
C GLN A 72 14.45 -19.50 2.54
N TRP A 73 13.48 -19.58 3.45
CA TRP A 73 12.60 -18.47 3.78
C TRP A 73 13.37 -17.27 4.34
N LYS A 74 14.27 -17.51 5.30
CA LYS A 74 15.13 -16.46 5.89
C LYS A 74 16.01 -15.78 4.83
N LYS A 75 16.57 -16.56 3.90
CA LYS A 75 17.37 -16.03 2.78
C LYS A 75 16.52 -15.19 1.83
N LEU A 76 15.30 -15.64 1.52
CA LEU A 76 14.35 -14.90 0.69
C LEU A 76 13.97 -13.56 1.35
N CYS A 77 13.57 -13.58 2.62
CA CYS A 77 13.25 -12.37 3.38
C CYS A 77 14.43 -11.39 3.41
N LYS A 78 15.65 -11.88 3.67
CA LYS A 78 16.85 -11.03 3.68
C LYS A 78 17.12 -10.39 2.32
N LYS A 79 16.96 -11.16 1.23
CA LYS A 79 17.11 -10.65 -0.14
C LYS A 79 16.07 -9.59 -0.46
N THR A 80 14.79 -9.86 -0.17
CA THR A 80 13.68 -8.92 -0.42
C THR A 80 13.84 -7.66 0.42
N LYS A 81 14.23 -7.79 1.69
CA LYS A 81 14.51 -6.65 2.56
C LYS A 81 15.61 -5.75 1.99
N LYS A 82 16.70 -6.35 1.48
CA LYS A 82 17.75 -5.58 0.84
C LYS A 82 17.25 -4.83 -0.39
N GLN A 83 16.49 -5.50 -1.27
CA GLN A 83 15.89 -4.86 -2.44
C GLN A 83 14.95 -3.71 -2.06
N ALA A 84 14.15 -3.88 -1.02
CA ALA A 84 13.27 -2.82 -0.51
C ALA A 84 14.07 -1.60 0.00
N TYR A 85 15.20 -1.82 0.68
CA TYR A 85 16.08 -0.74 1.11
C TYR A 85 16.72 -0.01 -0.09
N ASP A 86 17.17 -0.75 -1.11
CA ASP A 86 17.79 -0.15 -2.30
C ASP A 86 16.77 0.75 -3.02
N VAL A 87 15.52 0.28 -3.20
CA VAL A 87 14.43 1.08 -3.79
C VAL A 87 14.06 2.29 -2.90
N ALA A 88 14.00 2.10 -1.58
CA ALA A 88 13.71 3.19 -0.66
C ALA A 88 14.80 4.29 -0.70
N ALA A 89 16.06 3.91 -0.81
CA ALA A 89 17.17 4.86 -0.94
C ALA A 89 17.06 5.67 -2.24
N GLU A 90 16.75 5.03 -3.36
CA GLU A 90 16.53 5.69 -4.66
C GLU A 90 15.35 6.68 -4.59
N LEU A 91 14.23 6.27 -3.97
CA LEU A 91 13.09 7.15 -3.77
C LEU A 91 13.42 8.35 -2.89
N LEU A 92 14.17 8.14 -1.80
CA LEU A 92 14.61 9.24 -0.92
C LEU A 92 15.52 10.23 -1.66
N GLU A 93 16.40 9.77 -2.54
CA GLU A 93 17.23 10.64 -3.38
C GLU A 93 16.37 11.50 -4.31
N ILE A 94 15.36 10.89 -4.97
CA ILE A 94 14.41 11.62 -5.82
C ILE A 94 13.66 12.69 -5.02
N TYR A 95 13.14 12.34 -3.83
CA TYR A 95 12.46 13.29 -2.95
C TYR A 95 13.39 14.41 -2.47
N ALA A 96 14.62 14.10 -2.10
CA ALA A 96 15.60 15.10 -1.68
C ALA A 96 15.92 16.09 -2.83
N ASN A 97 16.15 15.57 -4.04
CA ASN A 97 16.41 16.40 -5.21
C ASN A 97 15.20 17.29 -5.57
N ARG A 98 13.98 16.80 -5.41
CA ARG A 98 12.76 17.60 -5.59
C ARG A 98 12.63 18.68 -4.53
N ALA A 99 12.96 18.38 -3.27
CA ALA A 99 12.84 19.32 -2.17
C ALA A 99 13.78 20.54 -2.30
N ILE A 100 14.96 20.34 -2.90
CA ILE A 100 15.94 21.42 -3.15
C ILE A 100 15.76 22.11 -4.51
N ALA A 101 15.01 21.50 -5.43
CA ALA A 101 14.74 22.11 -6.74
C ALA A 101 13.85 23.33 -6.58
N VAL A 102 14.27 24.44 -7.17
CA VAL A 102 13.48 25.67 -7.22
C VAL A 102 12.62 25.62 -8.46
N GLY A 103 11.29 25.52 -8.27
CA GLY A 103 10.31 25.57 -9.33
C GLY A 103 9.99 27.03 -9.73
N LYS A 104 9.19 27.16 -10.77
CA LYS A 104 8.64 28.44 -11.21
C LYS A 104 7.22 28.57 -10.64
N SER A 105 6.98 29.62 -9.86
CA SER A 105 5.64 29.98 -9.42
C SER A 105 4.74 30.23 -10.63
N GLN A 106 3.56 29.62 -10.63
CA GLN A 106 2.54 29.76 -11.67
C GLN A 106 1.29 30.36 -11.03
N VAL A 107 0.92 31.54 -11.48
CA VAL A 107 -0.27 32.27 -11.00
C VAL A 107 -0.97 32.88 -12.20
N ALA A 108 -2.20 32.47 -12.43
CA ALA A 108 -3.01 33.01 -13.51
C ALA A 108 -3.38 34.49 -13.27
N ASN A 109 -3.64 35.22 -14.36
CA ASN A 109 -4.30 36.49 -14.26
C ASN A 109 -5.71 36.29 -13.68
N LYS A 110 -6.04 37.01 -12.61
CA LYS A 110 -7.31 36.84 -11.88
C LYS A 110 -8.55 36.96 -12.80
N LYS A 111 -8.56 37.94 -13.68
CA LYS A 111 -9.70 38.20 -14.58
C LYS A 111 -9.85 37.06 -15.62
N ASP A 112 -8.76 36.61 -16.17
CA ASP A 112 -8.77 35.53 -17.16
C ASP A 112 -9.17 34.20 -16.52
N TYR A 113 -8.70 33.94 -15.31
CA TYR A 113 -9.08 32.75 -14.53
C TYR A 113 -10.59 32.78 -14.16
N GLU A 114 -11.11 33.92 -13.71
CA GLU A 114 -12.55 34.08 -13.43
C GLU A 114 -13.40 33.84 -14.69
N ASN A 115 -12.98 34.38 -15.84
CA ASN A 115 -13.66 34.15 -17.12
C ASN A 115 -13.64 32.66 -17.52
N PHE A 116 -12.52 31.97 -17.32
CA PHE A 116 -12.40 30.54 -17.55
C PHE A 116 -13.36 29.77 -16.65
N CYS A 117 -13.37 30.06 -15.35
CA CYS A 117 -14.24 29.39 -14.38
C CYS A 117 -15.74 29.60 -14.67
N ASN A 118 -16.12 30.78 -15.18
CA ASN A 118 -17.52 31.09 -15.54
C ASN A 118 -18.01 30.27 -16.76
N GLY A 119 -17.10 29.66 -17.54
CA GLY A 119 -17.45 28.73 -18.61
C GLY A 119 -17.89 27.34 -18.13
N PHE A 120 -17.72 27.03 -16.86
CA PHE A 120 -18.16 25.78 -16.27
C PHE A 120 -19.60 25.87 -15.79
N GLU A 121 -20.50 25.08 -16.36
CA GLU A 121 -21.97 25.18 -16.15
C GLU A 121 -22.42 24.71 -14.77
N TYR A 122 -21.58 23.97 -14.03
CA TYR A 122 -21.96 23.37 -12.75
C TYR A 122 -21.33 24.09 -11.57
N VAL A 123 -22.02 24.06 -10.42
CA VAL A 123 -21.46 24.55 -9.16
C VAL A 123 -20.48 23.49 -8.61
N LEU A 124 -19.28 23.93 -8.25
CA LEU A 124 -18.32 23.03 -7.60
C LEU A 124 -18.86 22.51 -6.27
N THR A 125 -18.63 21.24 -6.00
CA THR A 125 -18.82 20.71 -4.65
C THR A 125 -17.78 21.32 -3.70
N ARG A 126 -18.03 21.24 -2.39
CA ARG A 126 -17.08 21.73 -1.38
C ARG A 126 -15.70 21.10 -1.54
N ASP A 127 -15.65 19.79 -1.76
CA ASP A 127 -14.39 19.06 -1.90
C ASP A 127 -13.65 19.43 -3.19
N GLN A 128 -14.37 19.65 -4.30
CA GLN A 128 -13.78 20.13 -5.55
C GLN A 128 -13.19 21.55 -5.38
N ALA A 129 -13.88 22.42 -4.67
CA ALA A 129 -13.40 23.78 -4.39
C ALA A 129 -12.13 23.74 -3.54
N THR A 130 -12.15 22.98 -2.43
CA THR A 130 -10.97 22.80 -1.56
C THR A 130 -9.79 22.20 -2.32
N ALA A 131 -10.01 21.12 -3.10
CA ALA A 131 -8.95 20.50 -3.90
C ALA A 131 -8.38 21.48 -4.94
N THR A 132 -9.22 22.34 -5.54
CA THR A 132 -8.77 23.35 -6.50
C THR A 132 -7.92 24.41 -5.81
N GLU A 133 -8.35 24.94 -4.66
CA GLU A 133 -7.58 25.90 -3.87
C GLU A 133 -6.24 25.35 -3.46
N ASP A 134 -6.20 24.13 -2.92
CA ASP A 134 -4.97 23.45 -2.53
C ASP A 134 -3.97 23.30 -3.69
N VAL A 135 -4.46 22.94 -4.88
CA VAL A 135 -3.61 22.79 -6.08
C VAL A 135 -3.07 24.16 -6.52
N LEU A 136 -3.90 25.19 -6.55
CA LEU A 136 -3.50 26.55 -6.96
C LEU A 136 -2.50 27.16 -5.97
N ASP A 137 -2.69 26.93 -4.68
CA ASP A 137 -1.76 27.38 -3.64
C ASP A 137 -0.39 26.70 -3.79
N ASP A 138 -0.36 25.39 -4.05
CA ASP A 138 0.89 24.69 -4.34
C ASP A 138 1.58 25.25 -5.59
N MET A 139 0.85 25.50 -6.68
CA MET A 139 1.36 26.04 -7.94
C MET A 139 1.87 27.49 -7.79
N ALA A 140 1.29 28.26 -6.89
CA ALA A 140 1.75 29.61 -6.58
C ALA A 140 3.08 29.66 -5.83
N THR A 141 3.55 28.52 -5.30
CA THR A 141 4.85 28.44 -4.64
C THR A 141 5.99 28.23 -5.62
N SER A 142 7.22 28.46 -5.20
CA SER A 142 8.43 28.11 -5.96
C SER A 142 8.88 26.66 -5.72
N LYS A 143 8.08 25.83 -5.06
CA LYS A 143 8.38 24.43 -4.82
C LYS A 143 7.80 23.54 -5.93
N SER A 144 8.46 22.45 -6.24
CA SER A 144 7.92 21.45 -7.16
C SER A 144 6.69 20.77 -6.55
N MET A 145 5.50 20.99 -7.12
CA MET A 145 4.25 20.39 -6.65
C MET A 145 4.27 18.86 -6.86
N ASP A 146 3.79 18.14 -5.85
CA ASP A 146 3.54 16.70 -5.90
C ASP A 146 2.27 16.41 -5.09
N ARG A 147 1.12 16.46 -5.76
CA ARG A 147 -0.20 16.32 -5.13
C ARG A 147 -1.02 15.24 -5.82
N LEU A 148 -1.56 14.32 -5.05
CA LEU A 148 -2.51 13.31 -5.52
C LEU A 148 -3.94 13.76 -5.20
N VAL A 149 -4.76 13.93 -6.23
CA VAL A 149 -6.20 14.21 -6.09
C VAL A 149 -6.98 12.91 -6.27
N CYS A 150 -7.52 12.40 -5.17
CA CYS A 150 -8.30 11.15 -5.13
C CYS A 150 -9.80 11.45 -5.23
N GLY A 151 -10.53 10.57 -5.91
CA GLY A 151 -12.00 10.64 -6.01
C GLY A 151 -12.51 9.54 -6.94
N ASP A 152 -13.77 9.14 -6.77
CA ASP A 152 -14.40 8.13 -7.61
C ASP A 152 -14.61 8.58 -9.05
N VAL A 153 -14.90 7.62 -9.93
CA VAL A 153 -15.22 7.89 -11.35
C VAL A 153 -16.47 8.76 -11.42
N GLY A 154 -16.41 9.83 -12.23
CA GLY A 154 -17.52 10.76 -12.39
C GLY A 154 -17.56 11.92 -11.38
N PHE A 155 -16.67 11.98 -10.38
CA PHE A 155 -16.65 13.05 -9.36
C PHE A 155 -15.97 14.34 -9.81
N GLY A 156 -15.82 14.53 -11.11
CA GLY A 156 -15.37 15.81 -11.70
C GLY A 156 -13.91 16.17 -11.44
N LYS A 157 -13.02 15.18 -11.19
CA LYS A 157 -11.56 15.40 -11.06
C LYS A 157 -10.95 16.16 -12.24
N THR A 158 -11.54 15.97 -13.43
CA THR A 158 -11.11 16.66 -14.65
C THR A 158 -11.23 18.18 -14.54
N GLU A 159 -12.28 18.69 -13.88
CA GLU A 159 -12.45 20.13 -13.68
C GLU A 159 -11.34 20.73 -12.82
N VAL A 160 -10.95 20.03 -11.74
CA VAL A 160 -9.81 20.44 -10.91
C VAL A 160 -8.51 20.49 -11.74
N ALA A 161 -8.29 19.47 -12.57
CA ALA A 161 -7.12 19.42 -13.45
C ALA A 161 -7.14 20.52 -14.54
N LEU A 162 -8.31 20.85 -15.11
CA LEU A 162 -8.45 21.91 -16.11
C LEU A 162 -8.16 23.30 -15.51
N ARG A 163 -8.63 23.56 -14.30
CA ARG A 163 -8.35 24.81 -13.57
C ARG A 163 -6.88 24.97 -13.26
N ALA A 164 -6.21 23.88 -12.87
CA ALA A 164 -4.77 23.87 -12.69
C ALA A 164 -4.00 24.08 -14.01
N ALA A 165 -4.43 23.45 -15.09
CA ALA A 165 -3.78 23.57 -16.40
C ALA A 165 -3.93 24.96 -17.02
N PHE A 166 -4.98 25.70 -16.67
CA PHE A 166 -5.20 27.06 -17.12
C PHE A 166 -4.27 28.07 -16.44
N THR A 167 -3.79 27.76 -15.24
CA THR A 167 -2.92 28.62 -14.42
C THR A 167 -1.48 28.63 -14.91
#